data_f933c1b56dc288c5cabf7cd1b413b66e
#
_entry.id   f933c1b56dc288c5cabf7cd1b413b66e
#
_cell.length_a   1.000
_cell.length_b   1.000
_cell.length_c   1.000
_cell.angle_alpha   90.00
_cell.angle_beta   90.00
_cell.angle_gamma   90.00
#
_symmetry.space_group_name_H-M   'P 1'
#
loop_
_entity.id
_entity.type
_entity.pdbx_description
1 polymer ?
#
loop_
_entity_poly.entity_id
_entity_poly.type
_entity_poly.pdbx_seq_one_letter_code
_entity_poly.pdbx_strand_id
1 'polypeptide(L)'
;MKYEIIYLPLVYEDIKETNDFYNSRVKGLGKEFVAVVKEEFKTILHRPLLFEIKYKNTRIAYTKRFPFGIHFEIQENTNRIVVKGLYHTARNSEIWYER
;
A
#
# COMPACT_ATOMS: atom_id res chain seq x y z
N MET A 1 19.32 -5.25 8.28
CA MET A 1 19.43 -5.17 6.84
C MET A 1 18.54 -4.05 6.34
N LYS A 2 19.06 -3.20 5.45
CA LYS A 2 18.28 -2.07 4.93
C LYS A 2 17.64 -2.41 3.60
N TYR A 3 16.38 -2.04 3.45
CA TYR A 3 15.64 -2.19 2.22
C TYR A 3 15.45 -0.84 1.55
N GLU A 4 15.33 -0.88 0.23
CA GLU A 4 14.92 0.27 -0.57
C GLU A 4 13.48 0.05 -0.99
N ILE A 5 12.62 1.05 -0.81
CA ILE A 5 11.23 0.92 -1.21
C ILE A 5 11.00 1.57 -2.57
N ILE A 6 10.34 0.83 -3.45
CA ILE A 6 10.04 1.26 -4.81
C ILE A 6 8.53 1.17 -5.01
N TYR A 7 7.94 2.19 -5.62
CA TYR A 7 6.51 2.24 -5.87
C TYR A 7 6.25 2.09 -7.35
N LEU A 8 5.41 1.11 -7.73
CA LEU A 8 4.98 1.00 -9.12
C LEU A 8 4.10 2.20 -9.47
N PRO A 9 4.10 2.63 -10.75
CA PRO A 9 3.38 3.85 -11.14
C PRO A 9 1.92 3.92 -10.74
N LEU A 10 1.20 2.80 -10.81
CA LEU A 10 -0.22 2.77 -10.46
C LEU A 10 -0.49 3.08 -8.98
N VAL A 11 0.52 2.92 -8.11
CA VAL A 11 0.37 3.25 -6.70
C VAL A 11 0.08 4.73 -6.51
N TYR A 12 0.77 5.57 -7.28
CA TYR A 12 0.57 7.03 -7.20
C TYR A 12 -0.84 7.41 -7.61
N GLU A 13 -1.36 6.76 -8.66
CA GLU A 13 -2.73 6.98 -9.11
C GLU A 13 -3.75 6.49 -8.08
N ASP A 14 -3.49 5.33 -7.49
CA ASP A 14 -4.36 4.79 -6.44
C ASP A 14 -4.49 5.78 -5.27
N ILE A 15 -3.35 6.33 -4.84
CA ILE A 15 -3.33 7.27 -3.71
C ILE A 15 -4.04 8.56 -4.09
N LYS A 16 -3.77 9.08 -5.30
CA LYS A 16 -4.37 10.32 -5.75
C LYS A 16 -5.89 10.19 -5.86
N GLU A 17 -6.36 9.14 -6.49
CA GLU A 17 -7.81 8.92 -6.64
C GLU A 17 -8.51 8.80 -5.28
N THR A 18 -7.89 8.08 -4.36
CA THR A 18 -8.47 7.89 -3.03
C THR A 18 -8.45 9.18 -2.23
N ASN A 19 -7.36 9.94 -2.34
CA ASN A 19 -7.25 11.25 -1.71
C ASN A 19 -8.37 12.18 -2.21
N ASP A 20 -8.57 12.24 -3.53
CA ASP A 20 -9.58 13.09 -4.13
C ASP A 20 -10.99 12.65 -3.72
N PHE A 21 -11.22 11.35 -3.66
CA PHE A 21 -12.50 10.81 -3.23
C PHE A 21 -12.83 11.25 -1.79
N TYR A 22 -11.89 11.08 -0.86
CA TYR A 22 -12.13 11.45 0.53
C TYR A 22 -12.29 12.95 0.70
N ASN A 23 -11.50 13.75 -0.02
CA ASN A 23 -11.63 15.21 0.04
C ASN A 23 -12.96 15.69 -0.53
N SER A 24 -13.54 14.95 -1.47
CA SER A 24 -14.86 15.30 -2.00
C SER A 24 -15.97 15.02 -0.98
N ARG A 25 -15.72 14.14 -0.03
CA ARG A 25 -16.69 13.79 1.02
C ARG A 25 -16.58 14.72 2.23
N VAL A 26 -15.34 14.91 2.71
CA VAL A 26 -15.08 15.76 3.87
C VAL A 26 -13.78 16.49 3.61
N LYS A 27 -13.81 17.82 3.72
CA LYS A 27 -12.63 18.65 3.51
C LYS A 27 -11.48 18.21 4.42
N GLY A 28 -10.32 17.95 3.84
CA GLY A 28 -9.14 17.55 4.58
C GLY A 28 -9.02 16.06 4.88
N LEU A 29 -10.07 15.28 4.62
CA LEU A 29 -10.04 13.86 4.92
C LEU A 29 -9.03 13.10 4.06
N GLY A 30 -8.88 13.51 2.80
CA GLY A 30 -7.87 12.92 1.92
C GLY A 30 -6.46 13.13 2.45
N LYS A 31 -6.19 14.30 3.01
CA LYS A 31 -4.89 14.59 3.60
C LYS A 31 -4.60 13.66 4.77
N GLU A 32 -5.61 13.37 5.59
CA GLU A 32 -5.48 12.43 6.71
C GLU A 32 -5.21 11.01 6.19
N PHE A 33 -5.91 10.62 5.12
CA PHE A 33 -5.69 9.33 4.49
C PHE A 33 -4.25 9.19 3.99
N VAL A 34 -3.73 10.19 3.29
CA VAL A 34 -2.36 10.16 2.78
C VAL A 34 -1.35 10.04 3.91
N ALA A 35 -1.58 10.75 5.02
CA ALA A 35 -0.70 10.67 6.18
C ALA A 35 -0.66 9.25 6.77
N VAL A 36 -1.82 8.59 6.85
CA VAL A 36 -1.92 7.21 7.35
C VAL A 36 -1.18 6.26 6.43
N VAL A 37 -1.32 6.43 5.11
CA VAL A 37 -0.63 5.58 4.12
C VAL A 37 0.89 5.76 4.25
N LYS A 38 1.35 7.00 4.39
CA LYS A 38 2.79 7.27 4.53
C LYS A 38 3.37 6.62 5.79
N GLU A 39 2.61 6.64 6.88
CA GLU A 39 3.04 5.99 8.12
C GLU A 39 3.17 4.48 7.92
N GLU A 40 2.23 3.88 7.18
CA GLU A 40 2.29 2.45 6.93
C GLU A 40 3.47 2.11 6.00
N PHE A 41 3.80 2.97 5.05
CA PHE A 41 5.00 2.77 4.22
C PHE A 41 6.27 2.75 5.07
N LYS A 42 6.36 3.59 6.09
CA LYS A 42 7.50 3.59 6.99
C LYS A 42 7.61 2.27 7.74
N THR A 43 6.49 1.75 8.22
CA THR A 43 6.45 0.47 8.91
C THR A 43 6.91 -0.66 7.99
N ILE A 44 6.42 -0.65 6.75
CA ILE A 44 6.82 -1.64 5.75
C ILE A 44 8.33 -1.59 5.50
N LEU A 45 8.86 -0.38 5.34
CA LEU A 45 10.30 -0.20 5.07
C LEU A 45 11.18 -0.72 6.21
N HIS A 46 10.77 -0.47 7.45
CA HIS A 46 11.56 -0.87 8.61
C HIS A 46 11.36 -2.33 9.00
N ARG A 47 10.18 -2.88 8.82
CA ARG A 47 9.83 -4.22 9.27
C ARG A 47 8.97 -4.98 8.26
N PRO A 48 9.48 -5.17 7.04
CA PRO A 48 8.66 -5.80 5.99
C PRO A 48 8.28 -7.25 6.31
N LEU A 49 9.09 -7.96 7.06
CA LEU A 49 8.83 -9.36 7.41
C LEU A 49 7.76 -9.53 8.49
N LEU A 50 7.30 -8.41 9.07
CA LEU A 50 6.21 -8.43 10.03
C LEU A 50 4.89 -8.88 9.39
N PHE A 51 4.77 -8.66 8.08
CA PHE A 51 3.55 -8.97 7.33
C PHE A 51 3.69 -10.32 6.64
N GLU A 52 2.64 -11.13 6.70
CA GLU A 52 2.70 -12.46 6.09
C GLU A 52 2.36 -12.41 4.60
N ILE A 53 2.85 -13.43 3.89
CA ILE A 53 2.55 -13.57 2.46
C ILE A 53 1.10 -14.01 2.32
N LYS A 54 0.34 -13.31 1.49
CA LYS A 54 -1.08 -13.59 1.26
C LYS A 54 -1.34 -14.27 -0.08
N TYR A 55 -0.57 -13.92 -1.11
CA TYR A 55 -0.67 -14.53 -2.43
C TYR A 55 0.60 -14.23 -3.21
N LYS A 56 1.05 -15.15 -4.06
CA LYS A 56 2.18 -14.95 -4.99
C LYS A 56 3.33 -14.10 -4.44
N ASN A 57 3.93 -14.43 -3.35
CA ASN A 57 4.99 -13.65 -2.72
C ASN A 57 4.59 -12.23 -2.32
N THR A 58 3.30 -11.91 -2.35
CA THR A 58 2.79 -10.59 -1.99
C THR A 58 2.29 -10.58 -0.56
N ARG A 59 2.72 -9.56 0.17
CA ARG A 59 2.28 -9.27 1.53
C ARG A 59 1.34 -8.09 1.51
N ILE A 60 0.45 -8.02 2.51
CA ILE A 60 -0.53 -6.94 2.59
C ILE A 60 -0.39 -6.27 3.95
N ALA A 61 -0.20 -4.95 3.94
CA ALA A 61 -0.20 -4.13 5.14
C ALA A 61 -1.49 -3.30 5.13
N TYR A 62 -2.34 -3.55 6.12
CA TYR A 62 -3.61 -2.83 6.21
C TYR A 62 -3.42 -1.49 6.89
N THR A 63 -4.03 -0.45 6.33
CA THR A 63 -3.94 0.89 6.91
C THR A 63 -4.86 1.02 8.11
N LYS A 64 -4.52 1.96 9.01
CA LYS A 64 -5.36 2.28 10.16
C LYS A 64 -6.45 3.25 9.75
N ARG A 65 -7.64 3.16 10.37
CA ARG A 65 -8.79 4.03 10.13
C ARG A 65 -9.46 3.87 8.78
N PHE A 66 -8.69 3.65 7.74
CA PHE A 66 -9.20 3.57 6.36
C PHE A 66 -9.13 2.13 5.87
N PRO A 67 -10.16 1.68 5.14
CA PRO A 67 -10.26 0.26 4.76
C PRO A 67 -9.43 -0.07 3.52
N PHE A 68 -8.11 0.08 3.62
CA PHE A 68 -7.20 -0.20 2.50
C PHE A 68 -6.09 -1.15 2.90
N GLY A 69 -5.60 -1.88 1.91
CA GLY A 69 -4.44 -2.75 2.05
C GLY A 69 -3.37 -2.33 1.05
N ILE A 70 -2.14 -2.23 1.55
CA ILE A 70 -0.97 -1.94 0.72
C ILE A 70 -0.34 -3.27 0.34
N HIS A 71 -0.31 -3.57 -0.96
CA HIS A 71 0.25 -4.82 -1.47
C HIS A 71 1.70 -4.60 -1.88
N PHE A 72 2.59 -5.40 -1.32
CA PHE A 72 4.00 -5.26 -1.62
C PHE A 72 4.70 -6.62 -1.66
N GLU A 73 5.85 -6.65 -2.33
CA GLU A 73 6.67 -7.84 -2.47
C GLU A 73 8.09 -7.51 -2.04
N ILE A 74 8.73 -8.44 -1.35
CA ILE A 74 10.13 -8.28 -0.98
C ILE A 74 10.98 -9.00 -2.01
N GLN A 75 11.90 -8.27 -2.64
CA GLN A 75 12.89 -8.84 -3.55
C GLN A 75 14.19 -8.98 -2.76
N GLU A 76 14.41 -10.13 -2.19
CA GLU A 76 15.54 -10.35 -1.28
C GLU A 76 16.90 -10.25 -1.97
N ASN A 77 16.99 -10.64 -3.22
CA ASN A 77 18.25 -10.58 -3.97
C ASN A 77 18.79 -9.16 -4.10
N THR A 78 17.91 -8.18 -4.11
CA THR A 78 18.26 -6.77 -4.29
C THR A 78 17.94 -5.91 -3.08
N ASN A 79 17.41 -6.52 -2.01
CA ASN A 79 16.95 -5.83 -0.81
C ASN A 79 15.96 -4.70 -1.14
N ARG A 80 15.04 -4.98 -2.05
CA ARG A 80 14.02 -4.03 -2.46
C ARG A 80 12.64 -4.47 -2.01
N ILE A 81 11.84 -3.48 -1.64
CA ILE A 81 10.43 -3.67 -1.37
C ILE A 81 9.69 -2.99 -2.52
N VAL A 82 8.91 -3.75 -3.27
CA VAL A 82 8.16 -3.20 -4.40
C VAL A 82 6.70 -3.09 -3.99
N VAL A 83 6.20 -1.86 -3.86
CA VAL A 83 4.78 -1.61 -3.58
C VAL A 83 4.04 -1.71 -4.89
N LYS A 84 3.09 -2.64 -4.96
CA LYS A 84 2.37 -2.96 -6.20
C LYS A 84 1.03 -2.25 -6.34
N GLY A 85 0.37 -1.99 -5.23
CA GLY A 85 -0.92 -1.35 -5.29
C GLY A 85 -1.50 -1.05 -3.92
N LEU A 86 -2.53 -0.22 -3.92
CA LEU A 86 -3.31 0.13 -2.74
C LEU A 86 -4.76 -0.19 -3.09
N TYR A 87 -5.36 -1.14 -2.38
CA TYR A 87 -6.70 -1.61 -2.69
C TYR A 87 -7.64 -1.48 -1.51
N HIS A 88 -8.87 -1.08 -1.79
CA HIS A 88 -9.92 -1.10 -0.79
C HIS A 88 -10.19 -2.55 -0.37
N THR A 89 -10.37 -2.79 0.92
CA THR A 89 -10.51 -4.15 1.45
C THR A 89 -11.76 -4.89 0.95
N ALA A 90 -12.76 -4.14 0.48
CA ALA A 90 -13.98 -4.73 -0.09
C ALA A 90 -13.86 -5.07 -1.57
N ARG A 91 -12.72 -4.73 -2.20
CA ARG A 91 -12.53 -4.97 -3.62
C ARG A 91 -12.27 -6.45 -3.89
N ASN A 92 -12.79 -6.96 -5.01
CA ASN A 92 -12.59 -8.34 -5.42
C ASN A 92 -11.10 -8.67 -5.57
N SER A 93 -10.67 -9.77 -4.97
CA SER A 93 -9.27 -10.19 -4.99
C SER A 93 -8.75 -10.54 -6.39
N GLU A 94 -9.62 -10.79 -7.36
CA GLU A 94 -9.20 -11.06 -8.74
C GLU A 94 -8.41 -9.91 -9.33
N ILE A 95 -8.71 -8.69 -8.92
CA ILE A 95 -8.03 -7.47 -9.39
C ILE A 95 -6.55 -7.48 -9.00
N TRP A 96 -6.20 -8.14 -7.90
CA TRP A 96 -4.84 -8.18 -7.40
C TRP A 96 -3.87 -8.83 -8.38
N TYR A 97 -4.35 -9.79 -9.16
CA TYR A 97 -3.52 -10.55 -10.08
C TYR A 97 -3.26 -9.85 -11.42
N GLU A 98 -3.90 -8.72 -11.64
CA GLU A 98 -3.76 -7.96 -12.87
C GLU A 98 -2.52 -7.05 -12.86
N ARG A 99 -1.85 -6.94 -11.72
CA ARG A 99 -0.68 -6.07 -11.58
C ARG A 99 0.62 -6.84 -11.38
#